data_721b963386eef2c22b641510f0a77de3
#
_entry.id   721b963386eef2c22b641510f0a77de3
#
_cell.length_a   1.000
_cell.length_b   1.000
_cell.length_c   1.000
_cell.angle_alpha   90.00
_cell.angle_beta   90.00
_cell.angle_gamma   90.00
#
_symmetry.space_group_name_H-M   'P 1'
#
loop_
_entity.id
_entity.type
_entity.pdbx_description
1 polymer ?
#
loop_
_entity_poly.entity_id
_entity_poly.type
_entity_poly.pdbx_seq_one_letter_code
_entity_poly.pdbx_strand_id
1 'polypeptide(L)'
;CIGVVMLFNGLPGVMLVVTGLFIALSAHAEILATDLAERLRGIHVRDLTWFGVAHATADTDTDTMLWQRSRLGGAGVVAVERPDGELAGVVSEESMLTVPESRRPWTTLDRLMVPMERTTHADPDDELASVLARLDPTQPLVTVWRSGRLVGVIPRRKLLERLRNT
;
A
#
# COMPACT_ATOMS: atom_id res chain seq x y z
N CYS A 1 -0.20 6.94 -40.80
CA CYS A 1 -0.37 7.95 -41.85
C CYS A 1 -1.72 7.89 -42.58
N ILE A 2 -2.31 6.70 -42.79
CA ILE A 2 -3.61 6.55 -43.50
C ILE A 2 -4.76 7.25 -42.75
N GLY A 3 -4.79 7.16 -41.41
CA GLY A 3 -5.83 7.81 -40.56
C GLY A 3 -5.82 9.35 -40.64
N VAL A 4 -4.63 9.96 -40.79
CA VAL A 4 -4.50 11.42 -40.91
C VAL A 4 -5.01 11.93 -42.26
N VAL A 5 -4.84 11.16 -43.33
CA VAL A 5 -5.36 11.51 -44.66
C VAL A 5 -6.89 11.41 -44.68
N MET A 6 -7.48 10.46 -43.94
CA MET A 6 -8.94 10.33 -43.86
C MET A 6 -9.60 11.36 -42.90
N LEU A 7 -8.83 12.05 -42.05
CA LEU A 7 -9.33 13.14 -41.21
C LEU A 7 -9.93 14.29 -42.07
N PHE A 8 -9.42 14.48 -43.31
CA PHE A 8 -9.94 15.46 -44.26
C PHE A 8 -11.23 15.02 -44.94
N ASN A 9 -11.63 13.75 -44.83
CA ASN A 9 -12.82 13.19 -45.48
C ASN A 9 -14.03 12.95 -44.56
N GLY A 10 -14.04 13.51 -43.35
CA GLY A 10 -15.19 13.51 -42.44
C GLY A 10 -15.13 12.53 -41.27
N LEU A 11 -16.26 12.33 -40.57
CA LEU A 11 -16.44 11.54 -39.35
C LEU A 11 -15.67 10.19 -39.27
N PRO A 12 -15.57 9.38 -40.31
CA PRO A 12 -14.83 8.11 -40.21
C PRO A 12 -13.32 8.27 -39.98
N GLY A 13 -12.71 9.35 -40.45
CA GLY A 13 -11.29 9.62 -40.21
C GLY A 13 -10.96 9.96 -38.79
N VAL A 14 -11.83 10.71 -38.09
CA VAL A 14 -11.69 11.04 -36.68
C VAL A 14 -11.75 9.77 -35.83
N MET A 15 -12.70 8.88 -36.10
CA MET A 15 -12.85 7.59 -35.41
C MET A 15 -11.58 6.73 -35.54
N LEU A 16 -10.97 6.67 -36.73
CA LEU A 16 -9.72 5.92 -36.96
C LEU A 16 -8.54 6.50 -36.17
N VAL A 17 -8.43 7.83 -36.06
CA VAL A 17 -7.39 8.49 -35.28
C VAL A 17 -7.58 8.24 -33.80
N VAL A 18 -8.80 8.36 -33.29
CA VAL A 18 -9.13 8.10 -31.87
C VAL A 18 -8.88 6.63 -31.50
N THR A 19 -9.30 5.71 -32.36
CA THR A 19 -9.06 4.27 -32.15
C THR A 19 -7.55 3.94 -32.19
N GLY A 20 -6.82 4.50 -33.13
CA GLY A 20 -5.36 4.34 -33.22
C GLY A 20 -4.63 4.89 -32.01
N LEU A 21 -5.05 6.05 -31.51
CA LEU A 21 -4.52 6.65 -30.29
C LEU A 21 -4.84 5.78 -29.05
N PHE A 22 -6.06 5.29 -28.96
CA PHE A 22 -6.48 4.40 -27.87
C PHE A 22 -5.68 3.09 -27.85
N ILE A 23 -5.47 2.46 -29.00
CA ILE A 23 -4.64 1.25 -29.14
C ILE A 23 -3.19 1.55 -28.76
N ALA A 24 -2.63 2.69 -29.20
CA ALA A 24 -1.26 3.08 -28.86
C ALA A 24 -1.09 3.33 -27.35
N LEU A 25 -2.06 3.98 -26.69
CA LEU A 25 -2.04 4.19 -25.26
C LEU A 25 -2.18 2.89 -24.46
N SER A 26 -3.04 1.98 -24.92
CA SER A 26 -3.21 0.65 -24.32
C SER A 26 -1.93 -0.19 -24.43
N ALA A 27 -1.28 -0.20 -25.59
CA ALA A 27 -0.03 -0.92 -25.81
C ALA A 27 1.12 -0.37 -24.92
N HIS A 28 1.19 0.95 -24.72
CA HIS A 28 2.19 1.54 -23.82
C HIS A 28 1.98 1.13 -22.36
N ALA A 29 0.73 1.05 -21.90
CA ALA A 29 0.42 0.61 -20.53
C ALA A 29 0.82 -0.86 -20.30
N GLU A 30 0.62 -1.72 -21.29
CA GLU A 30 0.98 -3.13 -21.25
C GLU A 30 2.50 -3.36 -21.21
N ILE A 31 3.27 -2.59 -21.99
CA ILE A 31 4.74 -2.66 -22.02
C ILE A 31 5.31 -2.23 -20.67
N LEU A 32 4.81 -1.15 -20.07
CA LEU A 32 5.25 -0.68 -18.76
C LEU A 32 4.95 -1.69 -17.65
N ALA A 33 3.79 -2.34 -17.69
CA ALA A 33 3.41 -3.37 -16.74
C ALA A 33 4.31 -4.61 -16.82
N THR A 34 4.69 -5.01 -18.05
CA THR A 34 5.56 -6.17 -18.29
C THR A 34 6.99 -5.90 -17.83
N ASP A 35 7.56 -4.73 -18.13
CA ASP A 35 8.91 -4.33 -17.69
C ASP A 35 8.99 -4.25 -16.16
N LEU A 36 7.96 -3.70 -15.52
CA LEU A 36 7.86 -3.65 -14.08
C LEU A 36 7.79 -5.05 -13.45
N ALA A 37 6.99 -5.94 -14.03
CA ALA A 37 6.86 -7.32 -13.57
C ALA A 37 8.18 -8.09 -13.70
N GLU A 38 8.94 -7.86 -14.79
CA GLU A 38 10.27 -8.46 -14.95
C GLU A 38 11.28 -7.96 -13.92
N ARG A 39 11.31 -6.66 -13.65
CA ARG A 39 12.21 -6.04 -12.66
C ARG A 39 11.90 -6.50 -11.23
N LEU A 40 10.65 -6.82 -10.95
CA LEU A 40 10.20 -7.30 -9.64
C LEU A 40 10.19 -8.82 -9.50
N ARG A 41 10.59 -9.55 -10.55
CA ARG A 41 10.64 -11.01 -10.53
C ARG A 41 11.57 -11.52 -9.42
N GLY A 42 11.05 -12.44 -8.61
CA GLY A 42 11.79 -13.03 -7.49
C GLY A 42 11.87 -12.17 -6.23
N ILE A 43 11.26 -10.96 -6.22
CA ILE A 43 11.10 -10.17 -5.01
C ILE A 43 9.78 -10.57 -4.35
N HIS A 44 9.87 -11.02 -3.10
CA HIS A 44 8.71 -11.41 -2.31
C HIS A 44 8.31 -10.32 -1.32
N VAL A 45 7.08 -10.38 -0.87
CA VAL A 45 6.52 -9.48 0.14
C VAL A 45 7.36 -9.46 1.41
N ARG A 46 7.86 -10.62 1.87
CA ARG A 46 8.73 -10.74 3.05
C ARG A 46 10.01 -9.89 2.98
N ASP A 47 10.52 -9.62 1.78
CA ASP A 47 11.78 -8.88 1.60
C ASP A 47 11.62 -7.38 1.92
N LEU A 48 10.37 -6.88 1.90
CA LEU A 48 10.02 -5.49 2.22
C LEU A 48 9.22 -5.35 3.52
N THR A 49 8.73 -6.44 4.07
CA THR A 49 7.86 -6.42 5.25
C THR A 49 8.60 -5.94 6.49
N TRP A 50 7.99 -5.03 7.21
CA TRP A 50 8.36 -4.74 8.58
C TRP A 50 7.64 -5.74 9.48
N PHE A 51 8.40 -6.68 10.00
CA PHE A 51 7.90 -7.66 10.95
C PHE A 51 7.89 -7.06 12.36
N GLY A 52 7.00 -7.59 13.18
CA GLY A 52 6.79 -7.13 14.55
C GLY A 52 5.52 -6.27 14.64
N VAL A 53 4.51 -6.87 15.24
CA VAL A 53 3.20 -6.26 15.48
C VAL A 53 2.98 -6.19 16.98
N ALA A 54 2.78 -5.00 17.49
CA ALA A 54 2.26 -4.79 18.83
C ALA A 54 0.73 -4.76 18.80
N HIS A 55 0.07 -5.05 19.89
CA HIS A 55 -1.38 -5.03 20.03
C HIS A 55 -1.78 -3.97 21.03
N ALA A 56 -2.81 -3.21 20.73
CA ALA A 56 -3.38 -2.21 21.62
C ALA A 56 -4.86 -2.00 21.32
N THR A 57 -5.58 -1.44 22.28
CA THR A 57 -6.98 -1.04 22.11
C THR A 57 -7.07 0.34 21.45
N ALA A 58 -8.21 0.61 20.82
CA ALA A 58 -8.46 1.83 20.04
C ALA A 58 -8.35 3.12 20.86
N ASP A 59 -8.64 3.05 22.16
CA ASP A 59 -8.60 4.14 23.13
C ASP A 59 -7.20 4.42 23.70
N THR A 60 -6.21 3.57 23.41
CA THR A 60 -4.81 3.79 23.84
C THR A 60 -4.28 5.08 23.21
N ASP A 61 -3.67 5.94 24.04
CA ASP A 61 -3.06 7.16 23.56
C ASP A 61 -1.70 6.91 22.90
N THR A 62 -1.36 7.82 21.99
CA THR A 62 -0.15 7.71 21.16
C THR A 62 1.14 7.75 21.98
N ASP A 63 1.17 8.53 23.07
CA ASP A 63 2.35 8.66 23.92
C ASP A 63 2.65 7.38 24.69
N THR A 64 1.61 6.80 25.32
CA THR A 64 1.68 5.49 25.98
C THR A 64 2.15 4.41 25.03
N MET A 65 1.62 4.38 23.80
CA MET A 65 2.02 3.37 22.81
C MET A 65 3.48 3.52 22.38
N LEU A 66 3.95 4.73 22.09
CA LEU A 66 5.34 4.99 21.72
C LEU A 66 6.30 4.64 22.87
N TRP A 67 5.92 4.91 24.13
CA TRP A 67 6.72 4.55 25.29
C TRP A 67 6.80 3.03 25.49
N GLN A 68 5.69 2.32 25.42
CA GLN A 68 5.66 0.86 25.50
C GLN A 68 6.52 0.23 24.41
N ARG A 69 6.41 0.73 23.18
CA ARG A 69 7.16 0.27 22.04
C ARG A 69 8.68 0.42 22.22
N SER A 70 9.15 1.54 22.77
CA SER A 70 10.57 1.75 23.03
C SER A 70 11.15 0.71 23.98
N ARG A 71 10.32 0.17 24.88
CA ARG A 71 10.69 -0.90 25.83
C ARG A 71 10.64 -2.31 25.21
N LEU A 72 9.81 -2.53 24.19
CA LEU A 72 9.56 -3.84 23.57
C LEU A 72 10.44 -4.12 22.34
N GLY A 73 11.42 -3.27 22.07
CA GLY A 73 12.37 -3.50 20.96
C GLY A 73 11.85 -3.17 19.57
N GLY A 74 10.80 -2.36 19.48
CA GLY A 74 10.41 -1.71 18.23
C GLY A 74 9.55 -2.54 17.29
N ALA A 75 8.25 -2.66 17.56
CA ALA A 75 7.28 -3.05 16.55
C ALA A 75 7.03 -1.86 15.61
N GLY A 76 7.24 -2.03 14.30
CA GLY A 76 6.97 -0.98 13.31
C GLY A 76 5.49 -0.68 13.11
N VAL A 77 4.61 -1.50 13.68
CA VAL A 77 3.16 -1.46 13.54
C VAL A 77 2.45 -1.85 14.82
N VAL A 78 1.31 -1.22 15.06
CA VAL A 78 0.36 -1.57 16.12
C VAL A 78 -0.93 -2.07 15.47
N ALA A 79 -1.33 -3.27 15.82
CA ALA A 79 -2.65 -3.81 15.55
C ALA A 79 -3.63 -3.23 16.56
N VAL A 80 -4.65 -2.55 16.08
CA VAL A 80 -5.67 -1.92 16.92
C VAL A 80 -6.87 -2.85 17.03
N GLU A 81 -7.16 -3.30 18.24
CA GLU A 81 -8.23 -4.24 18.53
C GLU A 81 -9.46 -3.55 19.12
N ARG A 82 -10.63 -4.07 18.79
CA ARG A 82 -11.89 -3.74 19.44
C ARG A 82 -12.02 -4.48 20.77
N PRO A 83 -12.95 -4.07 21.65
CA PRO A 83 -13.19 -4.76 22.92
C PRO A 83 -13.59 -6.23 22.78
N ASP A 84 -14.13 -6.63 21.64
CA ASP A 84 -14.49 -8.01 21.30
C ASP A 84 -13.29 -8.85 20.79
N GLY A 85 -12.10 -8.25 20.68
CA GLY A 85 -10.88 -8.88 20.18
C GLY A 85 -10.76 -8.88 18.66
N GLU A 86 -11.71 -8.28 17.93
CA GLU A 86 -11.64 -8.15 16.49
C GLU A 86 -10.63 -7.05 16.09
N LEU A 87 -9.85 -7.29 15.05
CA LEU A 87 -8.89 -6.33 14.54
C LEU A 87 -9.60 -5.21 13.78
N ALA A 88 -9.59 -4.00 14.35
CA ALA A 88 -10.22 -2.82 13.77
C ALA A 88 -9.37 -2.17 12.68
N GLY A 89 -8.06 -2.15 12.88
CA GLY A 89 -7.15 -1.50 11.95
C GLY A 89 -5.70 -1.62 12.38
N VAL A 90 -4.84 -0.88 11.71
CA VAL A 90 -3.40 -0.83 12.01
C VAL A 90 -2.91 0.62 12.07
N VAL A 91 -1.96 0.88 12.96
CA VAL A 91 -1.26 2.17 13.06
C VAL A 91 0.22 1.93 12.84
N SER A 92 0.83 2.66 11.90
CA SER A 92 2.28 2.63 11.72
C SER A 92 2.98 3.53 12.73
N GLU A 93 4.19 3.18 13.11
CA GLU A 93 5.03 4.06 13.94
C GLU A 93 5.19 5.44 13.34
N GLU A 94 5.39 5.50 12.03
CA GLU A 94 5.56 6.75 11.31
C GLU A 94 4.35 7.68 11.52
N SER A 95 3.12 7.13 11.47
CA SER A 95 1.91 7.90 11.75
C SER A 95 1.87 8.44 13.18
N MET A 96 2.30 7.65 14.15
CA MET A 96 2.37 8.09 15.56
C MET A 96 3.39 9.20 15.77
N LEU A 97 4.55 9.11 15.10
CA LEU A 97 5.62 10.11 15.19
C LEU A 97 5.27 11.44 14.52
N THR A 98 4.33 11.46 13.56
CA THR A 98 3.84 12.72 12.97
C THR A 98 2.99 13.55 13.94
N VAL A 99 2.48 12.94 15.01
CA VAL A 99 1.71 13.64 16.04
C VAL A 99 2.66 14.48 16.89
N PRO A 100 2.44 15.82 17.00
CA PRO A 100 3.24 16.67 17.88
C PRO A 100 3.25 16.15 19.32
N GLU A 101 4.39 16.18 20.00
CA GLU A 101 4.56 15.63 21.36
C GLU A 101 3.50 16.13 22.34
N SER A 102 3.17 17.42 22.28
CA SER A 102 2.15 18.03 23.14
C SER A 102 0.74 17.50 22.92
N ARG A 103 0.47 16.83 21.79
CA ARG A 103 -0.84 16.26 21.43
C ARG A 103 -0.89 14.75 21.61
N ARG A 104 0.24 14.06 21.74
CA ARG A 104 0.30 12.58 21.85
C ARG A 104 -0.55 12.02 22.97
N PRO A 105 -0.56 12.60 24.21
CA PRO A 105 -1.39 12.10 25.31
C PRO A 105 -2.91 12.25 25.08
N TRP A 106 -3.28 13.07 24.09
CA TRP A 106 -4.69 13.37 23.76
C TRP A 106 -5.11 12.80 22.40
N THR A 107 -4.21 12.11 21.73
CA THR A 107 -4.46 11.50 20.42
C THR A 107 -4.47 9.98 20.59
N THR A 108 -5.64 9.39 20.45
CA THR A 108 -5.86 7.96 20.57
C THR A 108 -5.59 7.25 19.23
N LEU A 109 -5.33 5.94 19.28
CA LEU A 109 -4.97 5.15 18.12
C LEU A 109 -6.11 5.07 17.09
N ASP A 110 -7.38 5.15 17.52
CA ASP A 110 -8.54 5.17 16.63
C ASP A 110 -8.50 6.31 15.60
N ARG A 111 -7.91 7.44 15.98
CA ARG A 111 -7.75 8.61 15.10
C ARG A 111 -6.64 8.47 14.06
N LEU A 112 -5.70 7.60 14.29
CA LEU A 112 -4.51 7.40 13.46
C LEU A 112 -4.60 6.10 12.65
N MET A 113 -5.46 5.18 13.05
CA MET A 113 -5.52 3.86 12.43
C MET A 113 -6.00 3.92 10.99
N VAL A 114 -5.41 3.05 10.19
CA VAL A 114 -5.93 2.67 8.88
C VAL A 114 -6.87 1.50 9.11
N PRO A 115 -8.18 1.64 8.83
CA PRO A 115 -9.14 0.55 8.96
C PRO A 115 -8.73 -0.65 8.09
N MET A 116 -9.03 -1.87 8.55
CA MET A 116 -8.64 -3.09 7.83
C MET A 116 -9.22 -3.15 6.42
N GLU A 117 -10.41 -2.62 6.21
CA GLU A 117 -11.10 -2.56 4.91
C GLU A 117 -10.37 -1.68 3.90
N ARG A 118 -9.48 -0.81 4.36
CA ARG A 118 -8.66 0.10 3.54
C ARG A 118 -7.22 -0.39 3.40
N THR A 119 -6.98 -1.68 3.60
CA THR A 119 -5.66 -2.29 3.45
C THR A 119 -5.71 -3.39 2.39
N THR A 120 -4.63 -3.55 1.64
CA THR A 120 -4.44 -4.72 0.79
C THR A 120 -3.79 -5.81 1.62
N HIS A 121 -4.32 -7.04 1.55
CA HIS A 121 -3.76 -8.19 2.23
C HIS A 121 -2.80 -8.94 1.32
N ALA A 122 -1.66 -9.36 1.87
CA ALA A 122 -0.66 -10.16 1.18
C ALA A 122 -0.12 -11.26 2.09
N ASP A 123 0.33 -12.36 1.50
CA ASP A 123 1.13 -13.37 2.18
C ASP A 123 2.62 -13.01 2.07
N PRO A 124 3.46 -13.34 3.06
CA PRO A 124 4.91 -13.12 2.97
C PRO A 124 5.57 -13.74 1.74
N ASP A 125 5.02 -14.83 1.24
CA ASP A 125 5.55 -15.58 0.09
C ASP A 125 4.95 -15.14 -1.25
N ASP A 126 3.99 -14.19 -1.25
CA ASP A 126 3.48 -13.58 -2.48
C ASP A 126 4.60 -12.86 -3.24
N GLU A 127 4.58 -12.93 -4.56
CA GLU A 127 5.42 -12.08 -5.41
C GLU A 127 4.98 -10.61 -5.32
N LEU A 128 5.92 -9.72 -5.16
CA LEU A 128 5.65 -8.29 -5.04
C LEU A 128 4.88 -7.73 -6.24
N ALA A 129 5.17 -8.20 -7.45
CA ALA A 129 4.48 -7.81 -8.67
C ALA A 129 2.97 -8.10 -8.61
N SER A 130 2.58 -9.28 -8.09
CA SER A 130 1.18 -9.67 -7.96
C SER A 130 0.42 -8.81 -6.93
N VAL A 131 1.09 -8.40 -5.86
CA VAL A 131 0.51 -7.51 -4.84
C VAL A 131 0.32 -6.11 -5.39
N LEU A 132 1.30 -5.59 -6.13
CA LEU A 132 1.23 -4.27 -6.76
C LEU A 132 0.11 -4.20 -7.80
N ALA A 133 -0.14 -5.27 -8.56
CA ALA A 133 -1.21 -5.31 -9.57
C ALA A 133 -2.62 -5.18 -8.95
N ARG A 134 -2.80 -5.61 -7.70
CA ARG A 134 -4.08 -5.51 -6.96
C ARG A 134 -4.12 -4.37 -5.93
N LEU A 135 -3.03 -3.62 -5.79
CA LEU A 135 -2.94 -2.53 -4.84
C LEU A 135 -3.74 -1.31 -5.31
N ASP A 136 -4.70 -0.89 -4.51
CA ASP A 136 -5.40 0.36 -4.74
C ASP A 136 -4.43 1.54 -4.49
N PRO A 137 -4.29 2.46 -5.47
CA PRO A 137 -3.43 3.64 -5.32
C PRO A 137 -3.74 4.54 -4.13
N THR A 138 -4.95 4.46 -3.58
CA THR A 138 -5.37 5.25 -2.41
C THR A 138 -5.00 4.62 -1.08
N GLN A 139 -4.61 3.35 -1.06
CA GLN A 139 -4.27 2.63 0.17
C GLN A 139 -2.86 2.99 0.65
N PRO A 140 -2.70 3.33 1.95
CA PRO A 140 -1.44 3.81 2.49
C PRO A 140 -0.44 2.69 2.82
N LEU A 141 -0.90 1.45 2.97
CA LEU A 141 -0.08 0.31 3.36
C LEU A 141 -0.68 -1.04 2.91
N VAL A 142 0.18 -2.05 2.87
CA VAL A 142 -0.19 -3.46 2.69
C VAL A 142 -0.01 -4.17 4.02
N THR A 143 -1.01 -4.93 4.44
CA THR A 143 -0.94 -5.80 5.63
C THR A 143 -0.47 -7.19 5.22
N VAL A 144 0.46 -7.74 5.99
CA VAL A 144 1.08 -9.04 5.68
C VAL A 144 0.60 -10.07 6.69
N TRP A 145 -0.02 -11.14 6.17
CA TRP A 145 -0.67 -12.16 6.96
C TRP A 145 -0.05 -13.53 6.73
N ARG A 146 0.15 -14.29 7.80
CA ARG A 146 0.56 -15.68 7.74
C ARG A 146 -0.39 -16.54 8.59
N SER A 147 -1.01 -17.55 7.99
CA SER A 147 -1.92 -18.46 8.70
C SER A 147 -3.01 -17.73 9.50
N GLY A 148 -3.62 -16.69 8.92
CA GLY A 148 -4.69 -15.92 9.54
C GLY A 148 -4.24 -14.95 10.65
N ARG A 149 -2.93 -14.74 10.83
CA ARG A 149 -2.37 -13.79 11.81
C ARG A 149 -1.63 -12.65 11.09
N LEU A 150 -1.87 -11.43 11.53
CA LEU A 150 -1.11 -10.27 11.07
C LEU A 150 0.35 -10.40 11.57
N VAL A 151 1.31 -10.43 10.66
CA VAL A 151 2.73 -10.58 10.99
C VAL A 151 3.55 -9.34 10.70
N GLY A 152 3.02 -8.42 9.89
CA GLY A 152 3.72 -7.19 9.57
C GLY A 152 2.96 -6.32 8.57
N VAL A 153 3.62 -5.27 8.13
CA VAL A 153 3.10 -4.35 7.10
C VAL A 153 4.20 -3.91 6.16
N ILE A 154 3.80 -3.45 4.99
CA ILE A 154 4.65 -2.73 4.06
C ILE A 154 4.05 -1.34 3.86
N PRO A 155 4.69 -0.26 4.35
CA PRO A 155 4.28 1.09 4.04
C PRO A 155 4.39 1.37 2.54
N ARG A 156 3.41 2.06 1.96
CA ARG A 156 3.42 2.40 0.53
C ARG A 156 4.69 3.12 0.10
N ARG A 157 5.23 4.00 0.95
CA ARG A 157 6.49 4.69 0.66
C ARG A 157 7.61 3.71 0.35
N LYS A 158 7.74 2.63 1.11
CA LYS A 158 8.77 1.60 0.91
C LYS A 158 8.59 0.85 -0.41
N LEU A 159 7.34 0.61 -0.81
CA LEU A 159 7.03 0.06 -2.13
C LEU A 159 7.51 0.99 -3.25
N LEU A 160 7.18 2.28 -3.15
CA LEU A 160 7.57 3.29 -4.15
C LEU A 160 9.09 3.51 -4.21
N GLU A 161 9.78 3.50 -3.08
CA GLU A 161 11.24 3.58 -3.01
C GLU A 161 11.89 2.38 -3.72
N ARG A 162 11.35 1.18 -3.53
CA ARG A 162 11.85 -0.02 -4.20
C ARG A 162 11.67 0.07 -5.71
N LEU A 163 10.49 0.51 -6.17
CA LEU A 163 10.21 0.69 -7.60
C LEU A 163 11.14 1.72 -8.27
N ARG A 164 11.53 2.76 -7.56
CA ARG A 164 12.43 3.80 -8.07
C ARG A 164 13.88 3.34 -8.16
N ASN A 165 14.29 2.40 -7.31
CA ASN A 165 15.69 1.94 -7.19
C ASN A 165 15.95 0.62 -7.94
N THR A 166 14.96 0.14 -8.69
CA THR A 166 15.06 -1.04 -9.56
C THR A 166 15.03 -0.63 -11.01
#